data_ddb19676ffd1bc7dfc0db28a36942b2a
#
_entry.id   ddb19676ffd1bc7dfc0db28a36942b2a
#
_cell.length_a   1.000
_cell.length_b   1.000
_cell.length_c   1.000
_cell.angle_alpha   90.00
_cell.angle_beta   90.00
_cell.angle_gamma   90.00
#
_symmetry.space_group_name_H-M   'P 1'
#
loop_
_entity.id
_entity.type
_entity.pdbx_description
1 polymer ?
#
loop_
_entity_poly.entity_id
_entity_poly.type
_entity_poly.pdbx_seq_one_letter_code
_entity_poly.pdbx_strand_id
1 'polypeptide(L)'
;MINGSAGDVFVGVLECDVLLGAVGSLKHKRAVIRPVVARLRRLEVAVTEAGDPDRHRRALLAIATVSGDASQVQRVLDICERQVAGEVEIELLSTRRRIIGAHD
;
A
#
# COMPACT_ATOMS: atom_id res chain seq x y z
N MET A 1 19.79 22.10 7.78
CA MET A 1 18.38 22.00 7.40
C MET A 1 18.19 22.27 5.93
N ILE A 2 17.38 21.50 5.36
CA ILE A 2 17.03 21.66 3.97
C ILE A 2 15.90 22.67 3.84
N ASN A 3 16.07 23.62 2.99
CA ASN A 3 14.96 24.47 2.61
C ASN A 3 14.34 23.92 1.32
N GLY A 4 13.17 24.40 0.97
CA GLY A 4 12.44 23.91 -0.17
C GLY A 4 13.13 24.10 -1.51
N SER A 5 14.10 25.02 -1.59
CA SER A 5 14.79 25.25 -2.84
C SER A 5 15.89 24.23 -3.10
N ALA A 6 16.32 23.51 -2.09
CA ALA A 6 17.40 22.53 -2.21
C ALA A 6 16.93 21.17 -2.70
N GLY A 7 15.63 20.99 -2.87
CA GLY A 7 15.04 19.73 -3.28
C GLY A 7 13.80 19.44 -2.47
N ASP A 8 12.76 19.11 -3.16
CA ASP A 8 11.50 18.76 -2.52
C ASP A 8 11.52 17.30 -2.10
N VAL A 9 10.68 17.00 -1.14
CA VAL A 9 10.41 15.62 -0.72
C VAL A 9 8.95 15.35 -0.96
N PHE A 10 8.66 14.25 -1.60
CA PHE A 10 7.31 13.83 -1.91
C PHE A 10 7.01 12.52 -1.20
N VAL A 11 5.83 12.43 -0.61
CA VAL A 11 5.35 11.20 0.05
C VAL A 11 4.14 10.71 -0.72
N GLY A 12 4.17 9.46 -1.14
CA GLY A 12 3.01 8.82 -1.77
C GLY A 12 2.35 7.86 -0.81
N VAL A 13 1.03 7.89 -0.78
CA VAL A 13 0.23 6.95 0.01
C VAL A 13 -0.76 6.28 -0.92
N LEU A 14 -0.83 4.96 -0.85
CA LEU A 14 -1.81 4.15 -1.57
C LEU A 14 -2.54 3.28 -0.55
N GLU A 15 -3.85 3.40 -0.52
CA GLU A 15 -4.70 2.55 0.29
C GLU A 15 -5.43 1.59 -0.64
N CYS A 16 -5.32 0.30 -0.36
CA CYS A 16 -5.95 -0.75 -1.15
C CYS A 16 -6.98 -1.46 -0.30
N ASP A 17 -8.25 -1.34 -0.68
CA ASP A 17 -9.34 -2.05 -0.03
C ASP A 17 -9.49 -3.40 -0.74
N VAL A 18 -9.26 -4.49 -0.02
CA VAL A 18 -9.24 -5.82 -0.62
C VAL A 18 -10.25 -6.74 0.04
N LEU A 19 -10.81 -7.63 -0.79
CA LEU A 19 -11.70 -8.69 -0.37
C LEU A 19 -10.93 -10.01 -0.40
N LEU A 20 -11.01 -10.74 0.70
CA LEU A 20 -10.47 -12.09 0.75
C LEU A 20 -11.55 -13.10 0.36
N GLY A 21 -11.14 -14.25 -0.13
CA GLY A 21 -12.06 -15.34 -0.45
C GLY A 21 -12.68 -15.95 0.80
N ALA A 22 -12.99 -17.22 0.77
CA ALA A 22 -13.66 -17.91 1.88
C ALA A 22 -12.72 -18.08 3.07
N VAL A 23 -12.57 -17.01 3.86
CA VAL A 23 -11.72 -16.97 5.05
C VAL A 23 -12.63 -16.98 6.28
N GLY A 24 -12.52 -18.05 7.07
CA GLY A 24 -13.39 -18.26 8.23
C GLY A 24 -12.77 -17.93 9.58
N SER A 25 -11.52 -17.45 9.63
CA SER A 25 -10.86 -17.13 10.88
C SER A 25 -9.79 -16.05 10.68
N LEU A 26 -9.41 -15.39 11.78
CA LEU A 26 -8.31 -14.42 11.74
C LEU A 26 -6.97 -15.09 11.45
N LYS A 27 -6.80 -16.33 11.90
CA LYS A 27 -5.59 -17.09 11.59
C LYS A 27 -5.46 -17.31 10.08
N HIS A 28 -6.55 -17.71 9.43
CA HIS A 28 -6.58 -17.91 7.98
C HIS A 28 -6.34 -16.58 7.25
N LYS A 29 -6.97 -15.50 7.73
CA LYS A 29 -6.75 -14.16 7.16
C LYS A 29 -5.28 -13.78 7.19
N ARG A 30 -4.60 -14.00 8.32
CA ARG A 30 -3.15 -13.71 8.43
C ARG A 30 -2.33 -14.53 7.46
N ALA A 31 -2.71 -15.80 7.26
CA ALA A 31 -2.01 -16.68 6.32
C ALA A 31 -2.12 -16.16 4.89
N VAL A 32 -3.21 -15.47 4.55
CA VAL A 32 -3.38 -14.86 3.23
C VAL A 32 -2.66 -13.51 3.13
N ILE A 33 -2.81 -12.66 4.14
CA ILE A 33 -2.35 -11.26 4.07
C ILE A 33 -0.84 -11.13 4.26
N ARG A 34 -0.24 -11.91 5.18
CA ARG A 34 1.20 -11.78 5.47
C ARG A 34 2.10 -11.97 4.25
N PRO A 35 1.87 -12.98 3.39
CA PRO A 35 2.68 -13.11 2.18
C PRO A 35 2.51 -11.93 1.21
N VAL A 36 1.30 -11.38 1.09
CA VAL A 36 1.04 -10.20 0.25
C VAL A 36 1.85 -9.01 0.77
N VAL A 37 1.79 -8.75 2.07
CA VAL A 37 2.56 -7.68 2.70
C VAL A 37 4.06 -7.88 2.49
N ALA A 38 4.55 -9.11 2.64
CA ALA A 38 5.96 -9.42 2.45
C ALA A 38 6.42 -9.15 1.02
N ARG A 39 5.59 -9.51 0.03
CA ARG A 39 5.92 -9.23 -1.38
C ARG A 39 5.92 -7.74 -1.67
N LEU A 40 4.98 -7.00 -1.10
CA LEU A 40 4.97 -5.53 -1.26
C LEU A 40 6.21 -4.90 -0.65
N ARG A 41 6.64 -5.36 0.53
CA ARG A 41 7.84 -4.82 1.18
C ARG A 41 9.10 -5.00 0.35
N ARG A 42 9.15 -6.00 -0.51
CA ARG A 42 10.28 -6.19 -1.43
C ARG A 42 10.40 -5.09 -2.46
N LEU A 43 9.35 -4.30 -2.65
CA LEU A 43 9.36 -3.13 -3.52
C LEU A 43 9.92 -1.88 -2.82
N GLU A 44 10.50 -2.05 -1.64
CA GLU A 44 11.11 -0.99 -0.85
C GLU A 44 10.12 0.10 -0.45
N VAL A 45 8.95 -0.34 -0.02
CA VAL A 45 7.89 0.54 0.48
C VAL A 45 7.53 0.16 1.91
N ALA A 46 6.94 1.11 2.64
CA ALA A 46 6.33 0.83 3.92
C ALA A 46 4.93 0.27 3.69
N VAL A 47 4.58 -0.79 4.40
CA VAL A 47 3.28 -1.46 4.24
C VAL A 47 2.74 -1.82 5.61
N THR A 48 1.45 -1.60 5.80
CA THR A 48 0.74 -2.07 6.97
C THR A 48 -0.68 -2.45 6.61
N GLU A 49 -1.27 -3.37 7.38
CA GLU A 49 -2.71 -3.53 7.37
C GLU A 49 -3.30 -2.46 8.29
N ALA A 50 -4.20 -1.64 7.75
CA ALA A 50 -4.91 -0.61 8.49
C ALA A 50 -6.38 -0.99 8.62
N GLY A 51 -7.22 -0.07 9.08
CA GLY A 51 -8.64 -0.34 9.24
C GLY A 51 -8.91 -1.30 10.38
N ASP A 52 -9.96 -2.10 10.23
CA ASP A 52 -10.36 -3.08 11.25
C ASP A 52 -9.75 -4.44 10.96
N PRO A 53 -8.70 -4.85 11.70
CA PRO A 53 -8.03 -6.13 11.44
C PRO A 53 -8.88 -7.35 11.82
N ASP A 54 -9.97 -7.15 12.56
CA ASP A 54 -10.82 -8.25 13.01
C ASP A 54 -11.86 -8.67 11.97
N ARG A 55 -11.97 -7.96 10.86
CA ARG A 55 -12.84 -8.36 9.76
C ARG A 55 -12.14 -9.49 8.98
N HIS A 56 -12.83 -10.63 8.84
CA HIS A 56 -12.21 -11.83 8.25
C HIS A 56 -11.99 -11.70 6.74
N ARG A 57 -12.93 -11.08 6.03
CA ARG A 57 -12.93 -11.09 4.58
C ARG A 57 -12.56 -9.75 3.95
N ARG A 58 -12.19 -8.78 4.76
CA ARG A 58 -11.79 -7.46 4.28
C ARG A 58 -10.50 -7.04 4.92
N ALA A 59 -9.67 -6.38 4.15
CA ALA A 59 -8.44 -5.77 4.66
C ALA A 59 -8.20 -4.46 3.95
N LEU A 60 -7.62 -3.51 4.66
CA LEU A 60 -7.13 -2.26 4.08
C LEU A 60 -5.61 -2.30 4.16
N LEU A 61 -4.96 -2.36 3.02
CA LEU A 61 -3.51 -2.33 2.93
C LEU A 61 -3.06 -0.90 2.67
N ALA A 62 -2.28 -0.35 3.56
CA ALA A 62 -1.74 1.00 3.42
C ALA A 62 -0.28 0.90 3.03
N ILE A 63 0.09 1.60 1.96
CA ILE A 63 1.42 1.57 1.36
C ILE A 63 1.92 3.00 1.28
N ALA A 64 3.19 3.22 1.63
CA ALA A 64 3.78 4.55 1.54
C ALA A 64 5.19 4.46 0.96
N THR A 65 5.54 5.49 0.20
CA THR A 65 6.87 5.66 -0.37
C THR A 65 7.25 7.12 -0.34
N VAL A 66 8.54 7.39 -0.38
CA VAL A 66 9.08 8.75 -0.35
C VAL A 66 10.15 8.87 -1.42
N SER A 67 10.21 10.03 -2.07
CA SER A 67 11.21 10.32 -3.09
C SER A 67 11.39 11.83 -3.23
N GLY A 68 12.53 12.24 -3.75
CA GLY A 68 12.73 13.63 -4.19
C GLY A 68 12.09 13.92 -5.55
N ASP A 69 11.45 12.95 -6.17
CA ASP A 69 10.87 13.05 -7.51
C ASP A 69 9.44 12.54 -7.47
N ALA A 70 8.48 13.43 -7.73
CA ALA A 70 7.06 13.09 -7.70
C ALA A 70 6.71 12.00 -8.73
N SER A 71 7.35 12.01 -9.89
CA SER A 71 7.07 11.00 -10.91
C SER A 71 7.57 9.62 -10.47
N GLN A 72 8.65 9.56 -9.69
CA GLN A 72 9.11 8.30 -9.11
C GLN A 72 8.11 7.76 -8.09
N VAL A 73 7.52 8.64 -7.27
CA VAL A 73 6.47 8.25 -6.34
C VAL A 73 5.29 7.63 -7.09
N GLN A 74 4.86 8.26 -8.19
CA GLN A 74 3.77 7.73 -9.02
C GLN A 74 4.11 6.35 -9.57
N ARG A 75 5.33 6.16 -10.10
CA ARG A 75 5.74 4.87 -10.65
C ARG A 75 5.75 3.77 -9.60
N VAL A 76 6.25 4.07 -8.41
CA VAL A 76 6.29 3.09 -7.32
C VAL A 76 4.87 2.70 -6.89
N LEU A 77 3.97 3.68 -6.74
CA LEU A 77 2.59 3.39 -6.38
C LEU A 77 1.88 2.60 -7.47
N ASP A 78 2.16 2.88 -8.74
CA ASP A 78 1.61 2.10 -9.86
C ASP A 78 2.04 0.63 -9.77
N ILE A 79 3.31 0.41 -9.48
CA ILE A 79 3.84 -0.97 -9.34
C ILE A 79 3.16 -1.68 -8.18
N CYS A 80 3.01 -0.99 -7.05
CA CYS A 80 2.36 -1.57 -5.87
C CYS A 80 0.89 -1.91 -6.16
N GLU A 81 0.18 -1.03 -6.84
CA GLU A 81 -1.23 -1.28 -7.17
C GLU A 81 -1.36 -2.49 -8.09
N ARG A 82 -0.49 -2.61 -9.10
CA ARG A 82 -0.49 -3.78 -9.99
C ARG A 82 -0.15 -5.06 -9.23
N GLN A 83 0.76 -4.98 -8.26
CA GLN A 83 1.10 -6.13 -7.43
C GLN A 83 -0.11 -6.61 -6.64
N VAL A 84 -0.84 -5.68 -5.99
CA VAL A 84 -2.03 -6.04 -5.23
C VAL A 84 -3.11 -6.60 -6.14
N ALA A 85 -3.34 -5.96 -7.30
CA ALA A 85 -4.36 -6.41 -8.26
C ALA A 85 -4.06 -7.79 -8.82
N GLY A 86 -2.79 -8.20 -8.87
CA GLY A 86 -2.37 -9.49 -9.38
C GLY A 86 -2.34 -10.62 -8.35
N GLU A 87 -2.56 -10.33 -7.08
CA GLU A 87 -2.55 -11.36 -6.02
C GLU A 87 -3.77 -12.27 -6.17
N VAL A 88 -3.52 -13.59 -6.18
CA VAL A 88 -4.59 -14.55 -6.54
C VAL A 88 -5.59 -14.78 -5.42
N GLU A 89 -5.20 -14.57 -4.16
CA GLU A 89 -6.07 -14.90 -3.03
C GLU A 89 -6.90 -13.72 -2.54
N ILE A 90 -6.70 -12.53 -3.13
CA ILE A 90 -7.45 -11.34 -2.77
C ILE A 90 -7.98 -10.66 -4.01
N GLU A 91 -9.03 -9.89 -3.85
CA GLU A 91 -9.60 -9.07 -4.92
C GLU A 91 -9.47 -7.61 -4.52
N LEU A 92 -8.82 -6.82 -5.36
CA LEU A 92 -8.71 -5.38 -5.16
C LEU A 92 -10.05 -4.74 -5.50
N LEU A 93 -10.71 -4.17 -4.49
CA LEU A 93 -12.04 -3.56 -4.67
C LEU A 93 -11.93 -2.10 -5.05
N SER A 94 -11.04 -1.36 -4.42
CA SER A 94 -10.86 0.06 -4.68
C SER A 94 -9.52 0.54 -4.13
N THR A 95 -9.07 1.68 -4.62
CA THR A 95 -7.85 2.32 -4.12
C THR A 95 -8.10 3.79 -3.86
N ARG A 96 -7.30 4.34 -2.94
CA ARG A 96 -7.19 5.78 -2.72
C ARG A 96 -5.73 6.12 -2.75
N ARG A 97 -5.41 7.20 -3.47
CA ARG A 97 -4.01 7.60 -3.65
C ARG A 97 -3.85 9.07 -3.33
N ARG A 98 -2.78 9.40 -2.59
CA ARG A 98 -2.40 10.80 -2.37
C ARG A 98 -0.90 10.94 -2.54
N ILE A 99 -0.50 12.07 -3.09
CA ILE A 99 0.89 12.47 -3.13
C ILE A 99 0.98 13.82 -2.44
N ILE A 100 1.83 13.87 -1.42
CA ILE A 100 2.01 15.05 -0.59
C ILE A 100 3.40 15.58 -0.88
N GLY A 101 3.47 16.85 -1.26
CA GLY A 101 4.74 17.51 -1.53
C GLY A 101 5.23 18.28 -0.33
N ALA A 102 6.44 18.85 -0.46
CA ALA A 102 7.10 19.55 0.63
C ALA A 102 6.35 20.82 1.06
N HIS A 103 5.50 21.34 0.22
CA HIS A 103 4.74 22.58 0.46
C HIS A 103 3.26 22.33 0.73
N ASP A 104 2.87 21.11 0.92
CA ASP A 104 1.45 20.76 1.16
C ASP A 104 1.07 20.82 2.65
#